data_43f89e9022ca4dc34963332b5b7043e5
#
_entry.id   43f89e9022ca4dc34963332b5b7043e5
#
_cell.length_a   1.000
_cell.length_b   1.000
_cell.length_c   1.000
_cell.angle_alpha   90.00
_cell.angle_beta   90.00
_cell.angle_gamma   90.00
#
_symmetry.space_group_name_H-M   'P 1'
#
loop_
_entity.id
_entity.type
_entity.pdbx_description
1 polymer ?
#
loop_
_entity_poly.entity_id
_entity_poly.type
_entity_poly.pdbx_seq_one_letter_code
_entity_poly.pdbx_strand_id
1 'polypeptide(L)'
;MKRIILLAFLCTTTLVMAQRINHVQEAIANYDYEAALTLIAKEKPTIPLLLQKGKAQRGLGMNTEALSTYQEIIANDTANTRAYIEAAECCRSLAKYQQALKYYEQALDLNPENKYVRIQYIGLLLSLQKFQDALGESSLMTEKDSSAIALHLQAQSFEGMGELLPATGCYYNIQEKYPDDYLAAAKLAALNIA
;
A
#
# COMPACT_ATOMS: atom_id res chain seq x y z
N MET A 1 -23.42 -9.17 43.16
CA MET A 1 -21.99 -8.94 43.46
C MET A 1 -21.07 -9.62 42.45
N LYS A 2 -21.13 -10.94 42.17
CA LYS A 2 -20.22 -11.62 41.21
C LYS A 2 -20.21 -11.00 39.77
N ARG A 3 -21.37 -10.57 39.26
CA ARG A 3 -21.45 -9.93 37.90
C ARG A 3 -20.81 -8.53 37.83
N ILE A 4 -20.88 -7.75 38.93
CA ILE A 4 -20.28 -6.41 38.99
C ILE A 4 -18.74 -6.54 39.09
N ILE A 5 -18.24 -7.51 39.86
CA ILE A 5 -16.81 -7.81 39.98
C ILE A 5 -16.24 -8.28 38.63
N LEU A 6 -16.99 -9.11 37.89
CA LEU A 6 -16.57 -9.59 36.54
C LEU A 6 -16.52 -8.45 35.55
N LEU A 7 -17.50 -7.53 35.53
CA LEU A 7 -17.53 -6.35 34.68
C LEU A 7 -16.40 -5.36 35.04
N ALA A 8 -16.13 -5.13 36.32
CA ALA A 8 -15.01 -4.30 36.74
C ALA A 8 -13.66 -4.89 36.32
N PHE A 9 -13.49 -6.21 36.43
CA PHE A 9 -12.27 -6.90 36.01
C PHE A 9 -12.08 -6.86 34.47
N LEU A 10 -13.16 -7.03 33.69
CA LEU A 10 -13.12 -6.85 32.23
C LEU A 10 -12.75 -5.41 31.85
N CYS A 11 -13.31 -4.42 32.56
CA CYS A 11 -13.05 -3.00 32.25
C CYS A 11 -11.60 -2.61 32.58
N THR A 12 -11.01 -3.15 33.65
CA THR A 12 -9.61 -2.88 34.00
C THR A 12 -8.63 -3.55 33.03
N THR A 13 -8.93 -4.77 32.59
CA THR A 13 -8.07 -5.48 31.60
C THR A 13 -8.08 -4.81 30.23
N THR A 14 -9.24 -4.32 29.77
CA THR A 14 -9.33 -3.58 28.50
C THR A 14 -8.63 -2.23 28.56
N LEU A 15 -8.71 -1.51 29.68
CA LEU A 15 -8.03 -0.24 29.88
C LEU A 15 -6.50 -0.41 29.89
N VAL A 16 -5.99 -1.44 30.58
CA VAL A 16 -4.56 -1.75 30.61
C VAL A 16 -4.04 -2.15 29.23
N MET A 17 -4.81 -2.94 28.46
CA MET A 17 -4.45 -3.29 27.09
C MET A 17 -4.41 -2.07 26.16
N ALA A 18 -5.41 -1.18 26.27
CA ALA A 18 -5.44 0.05 25.47
C ALA A 18 -4.23 0.95 25.78
N GLN A 19 -3.85 1.09 27.05
CA GLN A 19 -2.69 1.87 27.46
C GLN A 19 -1.37 1.29 26.92
N ARG A 20 -1.22 -0.03 26.89
CA ARG A 20 -0.02 -0.70 26.37
C ARG A 20 0.10 -0.54 24.85
N ILE A 21 -1.01 -0.64 24.11
CA ILE A 21 -1.02 -0.38 22.65
C ILE A 21 -0.62 1.07 22.38
N ASN A 22 -1.06 2.03 23.21
CA ASN A 22 -0.68 3.44 23.07
C ASN A 22 0.84 3.63 23.23
N HIS A 23 1.49 2.99 24.21
CA HIS A 23 2.94 3.08 24.36
C HIS A 23 3.70 2.49 23.16
N VAL A 24 3.21 1.39 22.57
CA VAL A 24 3.78 0.84 21.33
C VAL A 24 3.62 1.82 20.18
N GLN A 25 2.44 2.42 20.05
CA GLN A 25 2.18 3.41 18.99
C GLN A 25 3.04 4.68 19.16
N GLU A 26 3.25 5.13 20.40
CA GLU A 26 4.10 6.25 20.73
C GLU A 26 5.57 5.97 20.38
N ALA A 27 6.09 4.79 20.74
CA ALA A 27 7.43 4.37 20.36
C ALA A 27 7.61 4.35 18.83
N ILE A 28 6.63 3.83 18.09
CA ILE A 28 6.64 3.82 16.62
C ILE A 28 6.55 5.24 16.05
N ALA A 29 5.75 6.13 16.64
CA ALA A 29 5.62 7.52 16.20
C ALA A 29 6.93 8.29 16.38
N ASN A 30 7.70 7.94 17.41
CA ASN A 30 9.01 8.50 17.70
C ASN A 30 10.16 7.79 16.95
N TYR A 31 9.82 6.86 16.03
CA TYR A 31 10.81 6.03 15.30
C TYR A 31 11.67 5.12 16.18
N ASP A 32 11.28 4.90 17.44
CA ASP A 32 11.94 3.97 18.37
C ASP A 32 11.38 2.54 18.16
N TYR A 33 11.77 1.96 17.04
CA TYR A 33 11.26 0.66 16.61
C TYR A 33 11.76 -0.49 17.50
N GLU A 34 12.95 -0.38 18.07
CA GLU A 34 13.51 -1.38 18.99
C GLU A 34 12.72 -1.41 20.31
N ALA A 35 12.44 -0.22 20.88
CA ALA A 35 11.57 -0.13 22.04
C ALA A 35 10.17 -0.68 21.76
N ALA A 36 9.59 -0.36 20.60
CA ALA A 36 8.31 -0.89 20.17
C ALA A 36 8.31 -2.43 20.15
N LEU A 37 9.31 -3.06 19.52
CA LEU A 37 9.43 -4.52 19.47
C LEU A 37 9.62 -5.13 20.87
N THR A 38 10.38 -4.46 21.75
CA THR A 38 10.57 -4.90 23.15
C THR A 38 9.27 -4.85 23.95
N LEU A 39 8.43 -3.83 23.71
CA LEU A 39 7.12 -3.71 24.34
C LEU A 39 6.17 -4.80 23.83
N ILE A 40 6.13 -5.01 22.50
CA ILE A 40 5.27 -6.01 21.86
C ILE A 40 5.62 -7.43 22.32
N ALA A 41 6.92 -7.74 22.48
CA ALA A 41 7.38 -9.08 22.89
C ALA A 41 6.86 -9.52 24.28
N LYS A 42 6.39 -8.58 25.10
CA LYS A 42 5.83 -8.85 26.44
C LYS A 42 4.33 -9.13 26.40
N GLU A 43 3.70 -8.99 25.24
CA GLU A 43 2.25 -9.10 25.10
C GLU A 43 1.85 -10.36 24.32
N LYS A 44 0.62 -10.81 24.55
CA LYS A 44 0.02 -11.87 23.72
C LYS A 44 -0.22 -11.34 22.30
N PRO A 45 0.13 -12.09 21.24
CA PRO A 45 -0.07 -11.66 19.88
C PRO A 45 -1.57 -11.44 19.59
N THR A 46 -1.88 -10.26 19.10
CA THR A 46 -3.19 -9.88 18.57
C THR A 46 -2.98 -9.22 17.21
N ILE A 47 -3.97 -9.24 16.32
CA ILE A 47 -3.83 -8.63 15.00
C ILE A 47 -3.35 -7.16 15.09
N PRO A 48 -3.91 -6.28 15.95
CA PRO A 48 -3.40 -4.92 16.09
C PRO A 48 -1.92 -4.86 16.52
N LEU A 49 -1.46 -5.72 17.42
CA LEU A 49 -0.07 -5.76 17.85
C LEU A 49 0.85 -6.33 16.75
N LEU A 50 0.40 -7.35 16.03
CA LEU A 50 1.14 -7.89 14.89
C LEU A 50 1.30 -6.85 13.77
N LEU A 51 0.28 -6.02 13.50
CA LEU A 51 0.41 -4.90 12.58
C LEU A 51 1.47 -3.89 13.03
N GLN A 52 1.53 -3.56 14.32
CA GLN A 52 2.56 -2.69 14.87
C GLN A 52 3.95 -3.35 14.84
N LYS A 53 4.03 -4.66 15.12
CA LYS A 53 5.27 -5.44 15.02
C LYS A 53 5.84 -5.39 13.61
N GLY A 54 5.02 -5.71 12.60
CA GLY A 54 5.44 -5.67 11.20
C GLY A 54 5.89 -4.26 10.79
N LYS A 55 5.18 -3.21 11.23
CA LYS A 55 5.58 -1.81 10.99
C LYS A 55 6.94 -1.49 11.62
N ALA A 56 7.19 -1.88 12.88
CA ALA A 56 8.46 -1.66 13.55
C ALA A 56 9.60 -2.44 12.86
N GLN A 57 9.36 -3.70 12.47
CA GLN A 57 10.31 -4.51 11.73
C GLN A 57 10.69 -3.87 10.39
N ARG A 58 9.70 -3.36 9.63
CA ARG A 58 9.99 -2.61 8.39
C ARG A 58 10.80 -1.35 8.66
N GLY A 59 10.49 -0.63 9.73
CA GLY A 59 11.24 0.57 10.14
C GLY A 59 12.71 0.29 10.42
N LEU A 60 13.05 -0.92 10.88
CA LEU A 60 14.41 -1.41 11.09
C LEU A 60 15.01 -2.07 9.83
N GLY A 61 14.32 -2.09 8.71
CA GLY A 61 14.77 -2.78 7.49
C GLY A 61 14.66 -4.30 7.54
N MET A 62 14.06 -4.88 8.58
CA MET A 62 13.84 -6.33 8.77
C MET A 62 12.66 -6.81 7.91
N ASN A 63 12.79 -6.65 6.59
CA ASN A 63 11.68 -6.88 5.67
C ASN A 63 11.25 -8.35 5.57
N THR A 64 12.16 -9.29 5.81
CA THR A 64 11.83 -10.74 5.81
C THR A 64 10.97 -11.11 7.00
N GLU A 65 11.33 -10.64 8.20
CA GLU A 65 10.60 -10.85 9.44
C GLU A 65 9.23 -10.14 9.39
N ALA A 66 9.22 -8.92 8.86
CA ALA A 66 7.97 -8.17 8.66
C ALA A 66 7.01 -8.91 7.72
N LEU A 67 7.51 -9.44 6.60
CA LEU A 67 6.71 -10.25 5.68
C LEU A 67 6.12 -11.47 6.38
N SER A 68 6.92 -12.19 7.18
CA SER A 68 6.43 -13.34 7.97
C SER A 68 5.34 -12.91 8.96
N THR A 69 5.50 -11.76 9.61
CA THR A 69 4.50 -11.21 10.53
C THR A 69 3.19 -10.87 9.81
N TYR A 70 3.25 -10.26 8.61
CA TYR A 70 2.04 -9.97 7.84
C TYR A 70 1.38 -11.24 7.27
N GLN A 71 2.16 -12.25 6.90
CA GLN A 71 1.63 -13.56 6.51
C GLN A 71 0.91 -14.27 7.67
N GLU A 72 1.40 -14.13 8.90
CA GLU A 72 0.70 -14.62 10.10
C GLU A 72 -0.66 -13.92 10.27
N ILE A 73 -0.74 -12.61 10.04
CA ILE A 73 -2.00 -11.87 10.08
C ILE A 73 -2.95 -12.39 9.00
N ILE A 74 -2.48 -12.53 7.75
CA ILE A 74 -3.29 -13.02 6.62
C ILE A 74 -3.83 -14.43 6.88
N ALA A 75 -3.04 -15.30 7.50
CA ALA A 75 -3.46 -16.65 7.85
C ALA A 75 -4.59 -16.68 8.91
N ASN A 76 -4.62 -15.70 9.82
CA ASN A 76 -5.63 -15.58 10.87
C ASN A 76 -6.84 -14.72 10.45
N ASP A 77 -6.67 -13.81 9.51
CA ASP A 77 -7.68 -12.88 9.00
C ASP A 77 -7.45 -12.63 7.50
N THR A 78 -8.06 -13.47 6.68
CA THR A 78 -7.95 -13.40 5.21
C THR A 78 -8.61 -12.17 4.61
N ALA A 79 -9.38 -11.40 5.37
CA ALA A 79 -10.01 -10.16 4.93
C ALA A 79 -9.21 -8.91 5.35
N ASN A 80 -8.02 -9.08 5.90
CA ASN A 80 -7.18 -7.98 6.38
C ASN A 80 -6.44 -7.28 5.22
N THR A 81 -7.12 -6.40 4.51
CA THR A 81 -6.56 -5.65 3.38
C THR A 81 -5.23 -4.99 3.72
N ARG A 82 -5.08 -4.46 4.95
CA ARG A 82 -3.84 -3.81 5.37
C ARG A 82 -2.66 -4.77 5.40
N ALA A 83 -2.86 -6.00 5.88
CA ALA A 83 -1.79 -7.00 5.92
C ALA A 83 -1.30 -7.38 4.51
N TYR A 84 -2.21 -7.48 3.53
CA TYR A 84 -1.83 -7.69 2.13
C TYR A 84 -1.01 -6.53 1.56
N ILE A 85 -1.41 -5.29 1.81
CA ILE A 85 -0.68 -4.10 1.36
C ILE A 85 0.74 -4.10 1.93
N GLU A 86 0.87 -4.29 3.24
CA GLU A 86 2.15 -4.27 3.92
C GLU A 86 3.05 -5.45 3.50
N ALA A 87 2.46 -6.64 3.24
CA ALA A 87 3.18 -7.79 2.69
C ALA A 87 3.71 -7.50 1.28
N ALA A 88 2.91 -6.82 0.43
CA ALA A 88 3.34 -6.40 -0.89
C ALA A 88 4.54 -5.44 -0.81
N GLU A 89 4.49 -4.46 0.09
CA GLU A 89 5.60 -3.52 0.30
C GLU A 89 6.87 -4.23 0.80
N CYS A 90 6.75 -5.21 1.70
CA CYS A 90 7.89 -6.04 2.11
C CYS A 90 8.47 -6.82 0.93
N CYS A 91 7.60 -7.41 0.11
CA CYS A 91 8.03 -8.14 -1.09
C CYS A 91 8.74 -7.23 -2.10
N ARG A 92 8.26 -5.99 -2.30
CA ARG A 92 8.95 -5.00 -3.13
C ARG A 92 10.36 -4.70 -2.60
N SER A 93 10.48 -4.44 -1.29
CA SER A 93 11.77 -4.16 -0.64
C SER A 93 12.74 -5.34 -0.76
N LEU A 94 12.22 -6.57 -0.82
CA LEU A 94 12.99 -7.80 -1.00
C LEU A 94 13.20 -8.19 -2.48
N ALA A 95 12.82 -7.33 -3.44
CA ALA A 95 12.83 -7.59 -4.87
C ALA A 95 12.01 -8.82 -5.31
N LYS A 96 11.07 -9.28 -4.47
CA LYS A 96 10.14 -10.39 -4.77
C LYS A 96 8.91 -9.88 -5.55
N TYR A 97 9.15 -9.25 -6.69
CA TYR A 97 8.15 -8.45 -7.41
C TYR A 97 6.89 -9.24 -7.82
N GLN A 98 7.03 -10.49 -8.27
CA GLN A 98 5.88 -11.32 -8.63
C GLN A 98 4.99 -11.65 -7.42
N GLN A 99 5.59 -11.79 -6.25
CA GLN A 99 4.84 -12.00 -5.01
C GLN A 99 4.18 -10.70 -4.56
N ALA A 100 4.84 -9.56 -4.73
CA ALA A 100 4.26 -8.24 -4.45
C ALA A 100 3.00 -7.98 -5.30
N LEU A 101 3.04 -8.28 -6.61
CA LEU A 101 1.87 -8.17 -7.49
C LEU A 101 0.69 -8.98 -6.96
N LYS A 102 0.90 -10.24 -6.57
CA LYS A 102 -0.18 -11.09 -6.02
C LYS A 102 -0.81 -10.51 -4.74
N TYR A 103 0.01 -9.94 -3.86
CA TYR A 103 -0.52 -9.32 -2.65
C TYR A 103 -1.29 -8.02 -2.94
N TYR A 104 -0.86 -7.22 -3.92
CA TYR A 104 -1.64 -6.05 -4.35
C TYR A 104 -2.96 -6.46 -5.00
N GLU A 105 -2.98 -7.49 -5.85
CA GLU A 105 -4.21 -8.05 -6.43
C GLU A 105 -5.18 -8.44 -5.32
N GLN A 106 -4.74 -9.24 -4.35
CA GLN A 106 -5.57 -9.64 -3.21
C GLN A 106 -6.06 -8.45 -2.38
N ALA A 107 -5.25 -7.42 -2.20
CA ALA A 107 -5.68 -6.19 -1.53
C ALA A 107 -6.75 -5.43 -2.32
N LEU A 108 -6.65 -5.42 -3.66
CA LEU A 108 -7.63 -4.80 -4.56
C LEU A 108 -8.91 -5.63 -4.67
N ASP A 109 -8.85 -6.96 -4.62
CA ASP A 109 -10.02 -7.84 -4.55
C ASP A 109 -10.85 -7.54 -3.29
N LEU A 110 -10.19 -7.28 -2.16
CA LEU A 110 -10.84 -6.92 -0.90
C LEU A 110 -11.35 -5.47 -0.87
N ASN A 111 -10.66 -4.56 -1.52
CA ASN A 111 -11.02 -3.14 -1.61
C ASN A 111 -10.68 -2.56 -2.98
N PRO A 112 -11.55 -2.75 -3.98
CA PRO A 112 -11.33 -2.29 -5.35
C PRO A 112 -11.21 -0.77 -5.50
N GLU A 113 -11.70 0.00 -4.54
CA GLU A 113 -11.68 1.47 -4.56
C GLU A 113 -10.40 2.06 -3.94
N ASN A 114 -9.46 1.24 -3.50
CA ASN A 114 -8.22 1.71 -2.90
C ASN A 114 -7.27 2.27 -3.97
N LYS A 115 -7.40 3.56 -4.25
CA LYS A 115 -6.59 4.28 -5.25
C LYS A 115 -5.08 4.16 -4.97
N TYR A 116 -4.67 4.24 -3.69
CA TYR A 116 -3.26 4.11 -3.33
C TYR A 116 -2.69 2.77 -3.77
N VAL A 117 -3.37 1.68 -3.43
CA VAL A 117 -2.92 0.32 -3.80
C VAL A 117 -2.87 0.16 -5.31
N ARG A 118 -3.88 0.62 -6.03
CA ARG A 118 -3.93 0.54 -7.50
C ARG A 118 -2.76 1.29 -8.15
N ILE A 119 -2.42 2.49 -7.65
CA ILE A 119 -1.26 3.26 -8.12
C ILE A 119 0.04 2.47 -7.91
N GLN A 120 0.23 1.88 -6.70
CA GLN A 120 1.42 1.07 -6.42
C GLN A 120 1.49 -0.18 -7.30
N TYR A 121 0.35 -0.82 -7.53
CA TYR A 121 0.24 -2.00 -8.38
C TYR A 121 0.60 -1.66 -9.84
N ILE A 122 0.01 -0.62 -10.41
CA ILE A 122 0.31 -0.15 -11.77
C ILE A 122 1.79 0.25 -11.88
N GLY A 123 2.32 1.00 -10.93
CA GLY A 123 3.72 1.39 -10.91
C GLY A 123 4.66 0.18 -10.92
N LEU A 124 4.31 -0.89 -10.21
CA LEU A 124 5.07 -2.13 -10.23
C LEU A 124 4.93 -2.86 -11.57
N LEU A 125 3.73 -2.93 -12.16
CA LEU A 125 3.51 -3.49 -13.50
C LEU A 125 4.35 -2.77 -14.57
N LEU A 126 4.37 -1.44 -14.55
CA LEU A 126 5.19 -0.62 -15.45
C LEU A 126 6.68 -0.91 -15.28
N SER A 127 7.17 -1.00 -14.04
CA SER A 127 8.57 -1.30 -13.76
C SER A 127 9.00 -2.69 -14.24
N LEU A 128 8.06 -3.62 -14.30
CA LEU A 128 8.24 -4.98 -14.82
C LEU A 128 7.93 -5.11 -16.33
N GLN A 129 7.71 -3.99 -17.01
CA GLN A 129 7.35 -3.92 -18.43
C GLN A 129 6.07 -4.70 -18.80
N LYS A 130 5.17 -4.89 -17.83
CA LYS A 130 3.84 -5.48 -18.02
C LYS A 130 2.84 -4.40 -18.46
N PHE A 131 3.14 -3.77 -19.62
CA PHE A 131 2.44 -2.57 -20.06
C PHE A 131 0.96 -2.79 -20.35
N GLN A 132 0.60 -3.96 -20.89
CA GLN A 132 -0.79 -4.29 -21.19
C GLN A 132 -1.63 -4.41 -19.89
N ASP A 133 -1.08 -5.07 -18.86
CA ASP A 133 -1.74 -5.20 -17.55
C ASP A 133 -1.85 -3.81 -16.89
N ALA A 134 -0.79 -3.01 -16.97
CA ALA A 134 -0.76 -1.64 -16.46
C ALA A 134 -1.81 -0.75 -17.16
N LEU A 135 -1.99 -0.91 -18.48
CA LEU A 135 -3.01 -0.20 -19.23
C LEU A 135 -4.43 -0.57 -18.78
N GLY A 136 -4.70 -1.86 -18.58
CA GLY A 136 -6.00 -2.31 -18.08
C GLY A 136 -6.35 -1.65 -16.75
N GLU A 137 -5.43 -1.69 -15.79
CA GLU A 137 -5.64 -1.12 -14.45
C GLU A 137 -5.73 0.42 -14.45
N SER A 138 -4.90 1.09 -15.26
CA SER A 138 -4.96 2.56 -15.36
C SER A 138 -6.23 3.04 -16.08
N SER A 139 -6.75 2.27 -17.04
CA SER A 139 -8.03 2.55 -17.70
C SER A 139 -9.20 2.48 -16.72
N LEU A 140 -9.22 1.48 -15.83
CA LEU A 140 -10.22 1.40 -14.75
C LEU A 140 -10.15 2.62 -13.81
N MET A 141 -8.95 3.18 -13.59
CA MET A 141 -8.82 4.42 -12.81
C MET A 141 -9.38 5.62 -13.57
N THR A 142 -9.07 5.77 -14.85
CA THR A 142 -9.48 6.93 -15.65
C THR A 142 -10.99 6.96 -15.92
N GLU A 143 -11.63 5.82 -16.02
CA GLU A 143 -13.10 5.71 -16.11
C GLU A 143 -13.82 6.28 -14.87
N LYS A 144 -13.24 6.08 -13.69
CA LYS A 144 -13.81 6.55 -12.41
C LYS A 144 -13.34 7.94 -12.02
N ASP A 145 -12.09 8.26 -12.32
CA ASP A 145 -11.42 9.48 -11.90
C ASP A 145 -10.32 9.83 -12.89
N SER A 146 -10.60 10.78 -13.78
CA SER A 146 -9.61 11.29 -14.74
C SER A 146 -8.62 12.25 -14.07
N SER A 147 -8.08 11.89 -12.91
CA SER A 147 -7.02 12.65 -12.25
C SER A 147 -5.73 12.64 -13.07
N ALA A 148 -4.87 13.64 -12.87
CA ALA A 148 -3.58 13.70 -13.57
C ALA A 148 -2.76 12.42 -13.37
N ILE A 149 -2.75 11.86 -12.15
CA ILE A 149 -2.05 10.60 -11.84
C ILE A 149 -2.58 9.44 -12.69
N ALA A 150 -3.89 9.27 -12.78
CA ALA A 150 -4.50 8.18 -13.55
C ALA A 150 -4.14 8.30 -15.04
N LEU A 151 -4.26 9.51 -15.60
CA LEU A 151 -3.91 9.80 -16.98
C LEU A 151 -2.41 9.63 -17.26
N HIS A 152 -1.53 10.01 -16.32
CA HIS A 152 -0.08 9.77 -16.47
C HIS A 152 0.26 8.27 -16.47
N LEU A 153 -0.35 7.47 -15.61
CA LEU A 153 -0.14 6.01 -15.58
C LEU A 153 -0.63 5.35 -16.87
N GLN A 154 -1.76 5.82 -17.41
CA GLN A 154 -2.29 5.36 -18.70
C GLN A 154 -1.36 5.74 -19.85
N ALA A 155 -0.89 6.99 -19.88
CA ALA A 155 0.08 7.45 -20.89
C ALA A 155 1.38 6.65 -20.84
N GLN A 156 1.93 6.39 -19.65
CA GLN A 156 3.14 5.57 -19.48
C GLN A 156 2.95 4.13 -19.96
N SER A 157 1.75 3.58 -19.78
CA SER A 157 1.42 2.24 -20.29
C SER A 157 1.44 2.21 -21.82
N PHE A 158 0.84 3.22 -22.46
CA PHE A 158 0.89 3.37 -23.93
C PHE A 158 2.31 3.61 -24.45
N GLU A 159 3.10 4.49 -23.79
CA GLU A 159 4.51 4.70 -24.14
C GLU A 159 5.31 3.40 -24.09
N GLY A 160 5.11 2.61 -23.03
CA GLY A 160 5.80 1.32 -22.86
C GLY A 160 5.48 0.32 -23.97
N MET A 161 4.27 0.38 -24.53
CA MET A 161 3.87 -0.43 -25.70
C MET A 161 4.31 0.18 -27.05
N GLY A 162 4.88 1.38 -27.06
CA GLY A 162 5.22 2.12 -28.29
C GLY A 162 4.02 2.79 -28.95
N GLU A 163 2.87 2.85 -28.27
CA GLU A 163 1.65 3.47 -28.78
C GLU A 163 1.65 4.98 -28.50
N LEU A 164 2.45 5.72 -29.26
CA LEU A 164 2.70 7.15 -28.99
C LEU A 164 1.49 8.04 -29.21
N LEU A 165 0.60 7.73 -30.17
CA LEU A 165 -0.60 8.53 -30.43
C LEU A 165 -1.58 8.51 -29.25
N PRO A 166 -1.99 7.35 -28.69
CA PRO A 166 -2.79 7.31 -27.49
C PRO A 166 -2.11 7.97 -26.29
N ALA A 167 -0.79 7.78 -26.10
CA ALA A 167 -0.04 8.44 -25.04
C ALA A 167 -0.11 9.97 -25.16
N THR A 168 0.08 10.50 -26.36
CA THR A 168 -0.06 11.95 -26.66
C THR A 168 -1.47 12.44 -26.30
N GLY A 169 -2.52 11.67 -26.64
CA GLY A 169 -3.90 11.99 -26.28
C GLY A 169 -4.11 12.13 -24.77
N CYS A 170 -3.51 11.22 -23.98
CA CYS A 170 -3.54 11.32 -22.52
C CYS A 170 -2.86 12.60 -22.02
N TYR A 171 -1.70 12.97 -22.56
CA TYR A 171 -0.99 14.19 -22.16
C TYR A 171 -1.74 15.47 -22.55
N TYR A 172 -2.42 15.50 -23.69
CA TYR A 172 -3.31 16.62 -24.03
C TYR A 172 -4.46 16.74 -23.05
N ASN A 173 -5.09 15.63 -22.67
CA ASN A 173 -6.15 15.64 -21.66
C ASN A 173 -5.64 16.14 -20.30
N ILE A 174 -4.41 15.79 -19.92
CA ILE A 174 -3.79 16.33 -18.71
C ILE A 174 -3.60 17.84 -18.84
N GLN A 175 -3.02 18.30 -19.95
CA GLN A 175 -2.72 19.72 -20.14
C GLN A 175 -3.98 20.59 -20.20
N GLU A 176 -5.08 20.04 -20.74
CA GLU A 176 -6.37 20.74 -20.75
C GLU A 176 -6.98 20.89 -19.34
N LYS A 177 -6.93 19.81 -18.53
CA LYS A 177 -7.50 19.80 -17.17
C LYS A 177 -6.59 20.38 -16.11
N TYR A 178 -5.29 20.24 -16.30
CA TYR A 178 -4.24 20.62 -15.34
C TYR A 178 -3.16 21.42 -16.09
N PRO A 179 -3.41 22.70 -16.43
CA PRO A 179 -2.49 23.49 -17.25
C PRO A 179 -1.07 23.63 -16.66
N ASP A 180 -0.94 23.54 -15.34
CA ASP A 180 0.32 23.65 -14.62
C ASP A 180 1.08 22.31 -14.50
N ASP A 181 0.62 21.25 -15.19
CA ASP A 181 1.32 19.96 -15.21
C ASP A 181 2.52 20.03 -16.17
N TYR A 182 3.68 20.39 -15.62
CA TYR A 182 4.93 20.51 -16.37
C TYR A 182 5.41 19.20 -16.99
N LEU A 183 5.05 18.05 -16.38
CA LEU A 183 5.44 16.74 -16.92
C LEU A 183 4.70 16.45 -18.23
N ALA A 184 3.40 16.68 -18.27
CA ALA A 184 2.61 16.52 -19.49
C ALA A 184 3.10 17.46 -20.59
N ALA A 185 3.37 18.73 -20.26
CA ALA A 185 3.92 19.71 -21.22
C ALA A 185 5.28 19.25 -21.79
N ALA A 186 6.19 18.77 -20.95
CA ALA A 186 7.50 18.26 -21.36
C ALA A 186 7.36 17.00 -22.26
N LYS A 187 6.45 16.10 -21.91
CA LYS A 187 6.16 14.90 -22.71
C LYS A 187 5.59 15.24 -24.08
N LEU A 188 4.64 16.19 -24.16
CA LEU A 188 4.10 16.67 -25.42
C LEU A 188 5.18 17.32 -26.31
N ALA A 189 6.05 18.13 -25.71
CA ALA A 189 7.17 18.73 -26.45
C ALA A 189 8.10 17.65 -27.02
N ALA A 190 8.43 16.62 -26.25
CA ALA A 190 9.28 15.53 -26.68
C ALA A 190 8.66 14.69 -27.82
N LEU A 191 7.35 14.43 -27.76
CA LEU A 191 6.63 13.63 -28.75
C LEU A 191 6.37 14.42 -30.06
N ASN A 192 6.26 15.74 -30.00
CA ASN A 192 6.05 16.58 -31.18
C ASN A 192 7.34 16.90 -31.97
N ILE A 193 8.51 16.56 -31.42
CA ILE A 193 9.82 16.74 -32.11
C ILE A 193 10.21 15.48 -32.89
N ALA A 194 9.59 14.35 -32.61
CA ALA A 194 9.83 13.07 -33.26
C ALA A 194 8.87 12.84 -34.43
#